data_e2969712b454e786bc000803f5d02074
#
_entry.id   e2969712b454e786bc000803f5d02074
#
_cell.length_a   1.000
_cell.length_b   1.000
_cell.length_c   1.000
_cell.angle_alpha   90.00
_cell.angle_beta   90.00
_cell.angle_gamma   90.00
#
_symmetry.space_group_name_H-M   'P 1'
#
loop_
_entity.id
_entity.type
_entity.pdbx_description
1 polymer ?
#
loop_
_entity_poly.entity_id
_entity_poly.type
_entity_poly.pdbx_seq_one_letter_code
_entity_poly.pdbx_strand_id
1 'polypeptide(L)'
;MHIKPGVGKPRPVGQAIVDNLFATNQSGRIPLVGVTGTHGKTAVARLIAHLLYLSGAYTGLACSDGLFQNRRQVQKTDAANWSAGRRLLLNRAVEAAVIENGAEVILGQGLAYDRCSVGVITNIASDDEDLSRWDVQPTGGEYYTTPRSIYRTQVDVVLPSGYAVLNAADPLVADFAELCDGEVIFFTADPSCLKLAEHFAAGKRGVTVSDGRIILRTGGDEIRLCRLGDVPLIGKAKKAEDIANVLAAVAAGWALG
;
A
#
# COMPACT_ATOMS: atom_id res chain seq x y z
N MET A 1 -14.68 -11.10 31.84
CA MET A 1 -13.56 -11.03 32.80
C MET A 1 -13.78 -9.84 33.73
N HIS A 2 -13.92 -10.04 35.05
CA HIS A 2 -14.05 -8.96 36.04
C HIS A 2 -12.67 -8.65 36.61
N ILE A 3 -12.08 -7.51 36.24
CA ILE A 3 -10.84 -7.02 36.83
C ILE A 3 -11.25 -6.12 38.01
N LYS A 4 -11.10 -6.62 39.26
CA LYS A 4 -11.32 -5.77 40.45
C LYS A 4 -10.07 -4.92 40.69
N PRO A 5 -10.17 -3.57 40.77
CA PRO A 5 -9.03 -2.75 41.13
C PRO A 5 -8.66 -3.05 42.59
N GLY A 6 -7.36 -3.26 42.84
CA GLY A 6 -6.86 -3.39 44.21
C GLY A 6 -6.89 -2.03 44.92
N VAL A 7 -7.22 -2.03 46.20
CA VAL A 7 -7.21 -0.82 47.05
C VAL A 7 -5.79 -0.25 47.10
N GLY A 8 -5.58 0.97 46.61
CA GLY A 8 -4.38 1.76 46.86
C GLY A 8 -3.43 2.11 45.73
N LYS A 9 -3.55 1.53 44.50
CA LYS A 9 -2.81 2.01 43.30
C LYS A 9 -3.65 1.76 42.05
N PRO A 10 -3.76 2.75 41.13
CA PRO A 10 -4.42 2.52 39.86
C PRO A 10 -3.63 1.46 39.08
N ARG A 11 -4.18 0.27 38.90
CA ARG A 11 -3.64 -0.71 37.97
C ARG A 11 -3.92 -0.21 36.56
N PRO A 12 -2.99 -0.31 35.62
CA PRO A 12 -3.22 0.00 34.21
C PRO A 12 -4.19 -1.03 33.62
N VAL A 13 -5.49 -0.78 33.78
CA VAL A 13 -6.57 -1.68 33.31
C VAL A 13 -6.45 -1.88 31.80
N GLY A 14 -6.04 -0.84 31.08
CA GLY A 14 -5.78 -0.92 29.63
C GLY A 14 -4.71 -1.96 29.28
N GLN A 15 -3.58 -1.97 29.97
CA GLN A 15 -2.51 -2.94 29.74
C GLN A 15 -2.99 -4.38 30.02
N ALA A 16 -3.71 -4.59 31.11
CA ALA A 16 -4.25 -5.92 31.44
C ALA A 16 -5.28 -6.43 30.42
N ILE A 17 -6.04 -5.52 29.78
CA ILE A 17 -6.94 -5.87 28.67
C ILE A 17 -6.15 -6.27 27.44
N VAL A 18 -5.13 -5.48 27.07
CA VAL A 18 -4.26 -5.76 25.92
C VAL A 18 -3.54 -7.09 26.10
N ASP A 19 -2.92 -7.31 27.26
CA ASP A 19 -2.20 -8.56 27.59
C ASP A 19 -3.10 -9.81 27.56
N ASN A 20 -4.40 -9.63 27.83
CA ASN A 20 -5.37 -10.73 27.73
C ASN A 20 -5.90 -10.95 26.30
N LEU A 21 -5.92 -9.91 25.46
CA LEU A 21 -6.39 -10.01 24.07
C LEU A 21 -5.31 -10.49 23.11
N PHE A 22 -4.07 -10.19 23.39
CA PHE A 22 -2.92 -10.53 22.55
C PHE A 22 -1.92 -11.36 23.38
N ALA A 23 -1.46 -12.47 22.81
CA ALA A 23 -0.39 -13.24 23.43
C ALA A 23 0.90 -12.42 23.50
N THR A 24 1.78 -12.74 24.44
CA THR A 24 3.10 -12.10 24.57
C THR A 24 3.81 -12.17 23.21
N ASN A 25 4.27 -11.02 22.71
CA ASN A 25 4.91 -10.82 21.39
C ASN A 25 3.95 -10.81 20.17
N GLN A 26 2.65 -10.79 20.35
CA GLN A 26 1.72 -10.48 19.25
C GLN A 26 1.52 -8.97 19.16
N SER A 27 1.81 -8.39 18.00
CA SER A 27 1.65 -6.95 17.77
C SER A 27 0.18 -6.51 17.66
N GLY A 28 -0.75 -7.45 17.49
CA GLY A 28 -2.16 -7.18 17.16
C GLY A 28 -2.36 -6.59 15.76
N ARG A 29 -1.30 -6.52 14.94
CA ARG A 29 -1.35 -6.00 13.58
C ARG A 29 -1.47 -7.14 12.57
N ILE A 30 -2.23 -6.91 11.53
CA ILE A 30 -2.27 -7.74 10.33
C ILE A 30 -1.43 -7.10 9.23
N PRO A 31 -0.92 -7.85 8.24
CA PRO A 31 -0.37 -7.29 7.03
C PRO A 31 -1.36 -6.31 6.40
N LEU A 32 -0.94 -5.06 6.24
CA LEU A 32 -1.74 -3.99 5.68
C LEU A 32 -1.01 -3.32 4.53
N VAL A 33 -1.69 -3.23 3.38
CA VAL A 33 -1.21 -2.52 2.21
C VAL A 33 -2.07 -1.29 1.98
N GLY A 34 -1.45 -0.11 1.98
CA GLY A 34 -2.07 1.13 1.53
C GLY A 34 -1.66 1.44 0.10
N VAL A 35 -2.61 1.79 -0.76
CA VAL A 35 -2.37 2.11 -2.16
C VAL A 35 -2.88 3.50 -2.47
N THR A 36 -2.00 4.38 -2.97
CA THR A 36 -2.36 5.73 -3.41
C THR A 36 -1.70 6.09 -4.75
N GLY A 37 -1.95 7.28 -5.23
CA GLY A 37 -1.46 7.84 -6.50
C GLY A 37 -2.61 8.43 -7.33
N THR A 38 -2.32 9.00 -8.48
CA THR A 38 -3.32 9.61 -9.34
C THR A 38 -4.13 8.55 -10.08
N HIS A 39 -3.47 7.61 -10.76
CA HIS A 39 -4.09 6.58 -11.59
C HIS A 39 -3.67 5.17 -11.16
N GLY A 40 -4.51 4.17 -11.50
CA GLY A 40 -4.20 2.75 -11.30
C GLY A 40 -4.43 2.20 -9.90
N LYS A 41 -4.74 3.02 -8.91
CA LYS A 41 -4.96 2.61 -7.50
C LYS A 41 -5.85 1.39 -7.34
N THR A 42 -7.05 1.44 -7.89
CA THR A 42 -8.06 0.37 -7.78
C THR A 42 -7.56 -0.92 -8.41
N ALA A 43 -6.95 -0.84 -9.60
CA ALA A 43 -6.38 -2.01 -10.27
C ALA A 43 -5.28 -2.66 -9.44
N VAL A 44 -4.34 -1.85 -8.92
CA VAL A 44 -3.24 -2.32 -8.06
C VAL A 44 -3.79 -2.92 -6.76
N ALA A 45 -4.72 -2.24 -6.08
CA ALA A 45 -5.32 -2.73 -4.84
C ALA A 45 -6.03 -4.08 -5.04
N ARG A 46 -6.78 -4.25 -6.13
CA ARG A 46 -7.45 -5.50 -6.48
C ARG A 46 -6.47 -6.63 -6.80
N LEU A 47 -5.38 -6.32 -7.52
CA LEU A 47 -4.33 -7.28 -7.82
C LEU A 47 -3.64 -7.77 -6.55
N ILE A 48 -3.24 -6.86 -5.66
CA ILE A 48 -2.61 -7.22 -4.39
C ILE A 48 -3.56 -8.07 -3.53
N ALA A 49 -4.83 -7.66 -3.42
CA ALA A 49 -5.83 -8.44 -2.68
C ALA A 49 -6.02 -9.85 -3.26
N HIS A 50 -5.92 -9.98 -4.60
CA HIS A 50 -5.98 -11.28 -5.25
C HIS A 50 -4.75 -12.15 -4.93
N LEU A 51 -3.54 -11.58 -4.95
CA LEU A 51 -2.31 -12.29 -4.57
C LEU A 51 -2.36 -12.76 -3.11
N LEU A 52 -2.81 -11.91 -2.19
CA LEU A 52 -3.00 -12.26 -0.79
C LEU A 52 -4.06 -13.37 -0.60
N TYR A 53 -5.14 -13.32 -1.37
CA TYR A 53 -6.12 -14.41 -1.36
C TYR A 53 -5.50 -15.73 -1.83
N LEU A 54 -4.69 -15.71 -2.89
CA LEU A 54 -4.01 -16.90 -3.41
C LEU A 54 -2.98 -17.47 -2.42
N SER A 55 -2.38 -16.63 -1.56
CA SER A 55 -1.50 -17.11 -0.47
C SER A 55 -2.27 -17.76 0.69
N GLY A 56 -3.60 -17.76 0.65
CA GLY A 56 -4.47 -18.40 1.64
C GLY A 56 -4.99 -17.47 2.73
N ALA A 57 -4.61 -16.17 2.75
CA ALA A 57 -5.09 -15.23 3.75
C ALA A 57 -6.56 -14.85 3.54
N TYR A 58 -7.33 -14.75 4.62
CA TYR A 58 -8.67 -14.14 4.57
C TYR A 58 -8.53 -12.64 4.36
N THR A 59 -8.59 -12.24 3.10
CA THR A 59 -8.22 -10.90 2.65
C THR A 59 -9.40 -9.93 2.69
N GLY A 60 -9.17 -8.73 3.24
CA GLY A 60 -10.06 -7.60 3.13
C GLY A 60 -9.57 -6.59 2.11
N LEU A 61 -10.48 -6.02 1.31
CA LEU A 61 -10.18 -4.96 0.34
C LEU A 61 -11.22 -3.85 0.43
N ALA A 62 -10.75 -2.61 0.60
CA ALA A 62 -11.55 -1.40 0.47
C ALA A 62 -11.00 -0.57 -0.70
N CYS A 63 -11.79 -0.40 -1.75
CA CYS A 63 -11.40 0.32 -2.97
C CYS A 63 -12.62 1.00 -3.63
N SER A 64 -12.40 1.77 -4.68
CA SER A 64 -13.47 2.48 -5.40
C SER A 64 -14.53 1.53 -5.98
N ASP A 65 -14.17 0.29 -6.33
CA ASP A 65 -15.14 -0.72 -6.79
C ASP A 65 -16.02 -1.27 -5.65
N GLY A 66 -15.69 -1.02 -4.38
CA GLY A 66 -16.45 -1.46 -3.24
C GLY A 66 -15.64 -2.05 -2.09
N LEU A 67 -16.36 -2.65 -1.13
CA LEU A 67 -15.77 -3.36 -0.02
C LEU A 67 -15.88 -4.86 -0.24
N PHE A 68 -14.76 -5.56 -0.11
CA PHE A 68 -14.69 -7.01 -0.32
C PHE A 68 -14.12 -7.70 0.92
N GLN A 69 -14.68 -8.87 1.23
CA GLN A 69 -14.17 -9.79 2.24
C GLN A 69 -13.96 -11.15 1.58
N ASN A 70 -12.72 -11.57 1.46
CA ASN A 70 -12.33 -12.81 0.83
C ASN A 70 -13.04 -13.05 -0.52
N ARG A 71 -12.90 -12.21 -1.52
CA ARG A 71 -13.57 -12.21 -2.84
C ARG A 71 -15.07 -11.90 -2.84
N ARG A 72 -15.77 -11.95 -1.70
CA ARG A 72 -17.18 -11.58 -1.63
C ARG A 72 -17.30 -10.06 -1.53
N GLN A 73 -17.96 -9.45 -2.51
CA GLN A 73 -18.33 -8.04 -2.44
C GLN A 73 -19.47 -7.84 -1.43
N VAL A 74 -19.18 -7.16 -0.33
CA VAL A 74 -20.13 -6.87 0.75
C VAL A 74 -20.75 -5.49 0.65
N GLN A 75 -20.12 -4.60 -0.14
CA GLN A 75 -20.63 -3.28 -0.49
C GLN A 75 -20.27 -2.97 -1.94
N LYS A 76 -21.25 -2.50 -2.73
CA LYS A 76 -21.07 -2.22 -4.17
C LYS A 76 -20.78 -0.73 -4.47
N THR A 77 -20.97 0.14 -3.49
CA THR A 77 -20.63 1.57 -3.62
C THR A 77 -19.16 1.79 -3.29
N ASP A 78 -18.61 2.91 -3.74
CA ASP A 78 -17.25 3.30 -3.44
C ASP A 78 -16.90 3.14 -1.96
N ALA A 79 -15.84 2.41 -1.70
CA ALA A 79 -15.31 2.10 -0.37
C ALA A 79 -13.86 2.59 -0.19
N ALA A 80 -13.32 3.39 -1.11
CA ALA A 80 -12.02 4.04 -0.96
C ALA A 80 -12.13 5.23 0.00
N ASN A 81 -12.56 4.98 1.24
CA ASN A 81 -12.77 6.02 2.26
C ASN A 81 -12.42 5.51 3.66
N TRP A 82 -12.23 6.45 4.59
CA TRP A 82 -11.84 6.16 5.97
C TRP A 82 -12.81 5.20 6.69
N SER A 83 -14.11 5.39 6.53
CA SER A 83 -15.13 4.59 7.21
C SER A 83 -15.09 3.12 6.78
N ALA A 84 -14.96 2.86 5.48
CA ALA A 84 -14.86 1.51 4.94
C ALA A 84 -13.54 0.84 5.36
N GLY A 85 -12.42 1.56 5.31
CA GLY A 85 -11.13 1.08 5.78
C GLY A 85 -11.19 0.68 7.27
N ARG A 86 -11.73 1.55 8.12
CA ARG A 86 -11.91 1.25 9.54
C ARG A 86 -12.82 0.03 9.78
N ARG A 87 -13.95 -0.06 9.06
CA ARG A 87 -14.86 -1.20 9.17
C ARG A 87 -14.17 -2.52 8.82
N LEU A 88 -13.29 -2.49 7.83
CA LEU A 88 -12.50 -3.64 7.41
C LEU A 88 -11.51 -4.05 8.50
N LEU A 89 -10.77 -3.10 9.07
CA LEU A 89 -9.77 -3.36 10.11
C LEU A 89 -10.36 -3.79 11.46
N LEU A 90 -11.63 -3.46 11.73
CA LEU A 90 -12.34 -3.94 12.91
C LEU A 90 -12.89 -5.38 12.73
N ASN A 91 -12.85 -5.94 11.54
CA ASN A 91 -13.31 -7.30 11.29
C ASN A 91 -12.22 -8.32 11.67
N ARG A 92 -12.42 -9.02 12.76
CA ARG A 92 -11.48 -10.01 13.31
C ARG A 92 -11.20 -11.21 12.39
N ALA A 93 -12.02 -11.44 11.38
CA ALA A 93 -11.78 -12.50 10.40
C ALA A 93 -10.75 -12.09 9.32
N VAL A 94 -10.47 -10.80 9.17
CA VAL A 94 -9.51 -10.30 8.18
C VAL A 94 -8.09 -10.54 8.68
N GLU A 95 -7.33 -11.31 7.92
CA GLU A 95 -5.94 -11.69 8.20
C GLU A 95 -4.93 -10.83 7.43
N ALA A 96 -5.36 -10.23 6.31
CA ALA A 96 -4.59 -9.26 5.54
C ALA A 96 -5.53 -8.22 4.91
N ALA A 97 -5.13 -6.96 4.86
CA ALA A 97 -5.97 -5.89 4.35
C ALA A 97 -5.27 -5.07 3.26
N VAL A 98 -6.05 -4.67 2.25
CA VAL A 98 -5.63 -3.72 1.21
C VAL A 98 -6.61 -2.55 1.21
N ILE A 99 -6.10 -1.33 1.33
CA ILE A 99 -6.90 -0.10 1.38
C ILE A 99 -6.42 0.87 0.32
N GLU A 100 -7.31 1.20 -0.61
CA GLU A 100 -7.12 2.28 -1.57
C GLU A 100 -7.39 3.62 -0.90
N ASN A 101 -6.46 4.56 -1.07
CA ASN A 101 -6.55 5.90 -0.50
C ASN A 101 -6.50 6.94 -1.64
N GLY A 102 -7.60 7.61 -1.92
CA GLY A 102 -7.64 8.76 -2.81
C GLY A 102 -7.01 9.99 -2.14
N ALA A 103 -6.45 10.91 -2.94
CA ALA A 103 -5.83 12.13 -2.40
C ALA A 103 -6.83 12.98 -1.61
N GLU A 104 -8.05 13.12 -2.12
CA GLU A 104 -9.15 13.84 -1.45
C GLU A 104 -9.53 13.19 -0.10
N VAL A 105 -9.45 11.87 0.00
CA VAL A 105 -9.74 11.15 1.25
C VAL A 105 -8.61 11.38 2.26
N ILE A 106 -7.36 11.27 1.83
CA ILE A 106 -6.20 11.56 2.69
C ILE A 106 -6.28 12.98 3.22
N LEU A 107 -6.58 13.95 2.35
CA LEU A 107 -6.67 15.37 2.70
C LEU A 107 -7.81 15.66 3.70
N GLY A 108 -9.00 15.11 3.44
CA GLY A 108 -10.22 15.43 4.19
C GLY A 108 -10.49 14.54 5.40
N GLN A 109 -10.06 13.27 5.37
CA GLN A 109 -10.40 12.26 6.38
C GLN A 109 -9.16 11.61 7.02
N GLY A 110 -8.00 11.70 6.37
CA GLY A 110 -6.80 10.96 6.75
C GLY A 110 -6.88 9.48 6.39
N LEU A 111 -5.84 8.73 6.77
CA LEU A 111 -5.79 7.29 6.61
C LEU A 111 -6.57 6.57 7.72
N ALA A 112 -7.22 5.46 7.39
CA ALA A 112 -7.96 4.63 8.35
C ALA A 112 -7.06 3.83 9.31
N TYR A 113 -5.75 3.97 9.20
CA TYR A 113 -4.71 3.26 9.96
C TYR A 113 -3.55 4.20 10.29
N ASP A 114 -2.82 3.85 11.33
CA ASP A 114 -1.64 4.59 11.81
C ASP A 114 -0.35 4.17 11.12
N ARG A 115 -0.21 2.88 10.78
CA ARG A 115 0.96 2.29 10.12
C ARG A 115 0.53 1.17 9.18
N CYS A 116 1.32 0.93 8.10
CA CYS A 116 1.13 -0.16 7.16
C CYS A 116 2.42 -0.97 6.96
N SER A 117 2.26 -2.22 6.54
CA SER A 117 3.38 -3.10 6.17
C SER A 117 3.94 -2.71 4.80
N VAL A 118 3.06 -2.29 3.88
CA VAL A 118 3.45 -1.87 2.54
C VAL A 118 2.68 -0.61 2.16
N GLY A 119 3.40 0.43 1.77
CA GLY A 119 2.85 1.65 1.17
C GLY A 119 3.15 1.68 -0.32
N VAL A 120 2.12 1.74 -1.17
CA VAL A 120 2.27 1.77 -2.63
C VAL A 120 1.88 3.14 -3.16
N ILE A 121 2.75 3.75 -3.97
CA ILE A 121 2.44 4.95 -4.75
C ILE A 121 2.62 4.64 -6.22
N THR A 122 1.52 4.70 -6.98
CA THR A 122 1.52 4.30 -8.40
C THR A 122 2.14 5.34 -9.31
N ASN A 123 1.68 6.59 -9.20
CA ASN A 123 2.13 7.76 -9.97
C ASN A 123 1.54 9.03 -9.37
N ILE A 124 2.13 10.18 -9.75
CA ILE A 124 1.60 11.52 -9.48
C ILE A 124 1.55 12.26 -10.81
N ALA A 125 0.34 12.51 -11.33
CA ALA A 125 0.19 13.24 -12.58
C ALA A 125 0.55 14.72 -12.39
N SER A 126 1.12 15.33 -13.43
CA SER A 126 1.55 16.74 -13.41
C SER A 126 0.39 17.73 -13.24
N ASP A 127 -0.84 17.31 -13.57
CA ASP A 127 -2.06 18.11 -13.39
C ASP A 127 -2.63 18.02 -11.96
N ASP A 128 -2.07 17.18 -11.10
CA ASP A 128 -2.39 17.11 -9.66
C ASP A 128 -1.67 18.17 -8.83
N GLU A 129 -1.12 19.22 -9.44
CA GLU A 129 -0.38 20.26 -8.71
C GLU A 129 -1.27 21.27 -7.96
N ASP A 130 -2.58 21.29 -8.22
CA ASP A 130 -3.51 22.25 -7.63
C ASP A 130 -4.45 21.59 -6.61
N LEU A 131 -4.28 21.93 -5.32
CA LEU A 131 -5.16 21.49 -4.24
C LEU A 131 -6.60 22.00 -4.36
N SER A 132 -6.83 23.13 -5.06
CA SER A 132 -8.19 23.68 -5.25
C SER A 132 -9.09 22.80 -6.09
N ARG A 133 -8.54 21.82 -6.78
CA ARG A 133 -9.21 20.76 -7.52
C ARG A 133 -10.14 19.92 -6.64
N TRP A 134 -9.77 19.78 -5.37
CA TRP A 134 -10.58 19.03 -4.41
C TRP A 134 -11.35 19.99 -3.53
N ASP A 135 -12.67 19.95 -3.57
CA ASP A 135 -13.56 20.74 -2.70
C ASP A 135 -13.57 20.15 -1.28
N VAL A 136 -12.37 20.09 -0.68
CA VAL A 136 -12.14 19.54 0.66
C VAL A 136 -11.26 20.48 1.45
N GLN A 137 -11.67 20.80 2.67
CA GLN A 137 -10.83 21.57 3.59
C GLN A 137 -9.77 20.65 4.22
N PRO A 138 -8.47 21.00 4.16
CA PRO A 138 -7.43 20.21 4.78
C PRO A 138 -7.64 20.06 6.28
N THR A 139 -7.60 18.84 6.79
CA THR A 139 -7.64 18.56 8.23
C THR A 139 -6.25 18.59 8.88
N GLY A 140 -5.18 18.51 8.08
CA GLY A 140 -3.79 18.49 8.52
C GLY A 140 -3.13 19.87 8.69
N GLY A 141 -3.90 20.98 8.62
CA GLY A 141 -3.34 22.33 8.74
C GLY A 141 -2.29 22.63 7.67
N GLU A 142 -1.18 23.26 8.07
CA GLU A 142 -0.08 23.64 7.15
C GLU A 142 0.70 22.45 6.57
N TYR A 143 0.48 21.22 7.06
CA TYR A 143 1.19 20.03 6.57
C TYR A 143 0.87 19.74 5.10
N TYR A 144 -0.38 19.93 4.68
CA TYR A 144 -0.82 19.69 3.32
C TYR A 144 -0.83 20.98 2.51
N THR A 145 0.35 21.46 2.14
CA THR A 145 0.52 22.70 1.34
C THR A 145 0.62 22.42 -0.17
N THR A 146 0.86 21.16 -0.55
CA THR A 146 1.00 20.72 -1.94
C THR A 146 0.41 19.33 -2.13
N PRO A 147 -0.04 18.94 -3.34
CA PRO A 147 -0.47 17.56 -3.63
C PRO A 147 0.60 16.53 -3.27
N ARG A 148 1.88 16.86 -3.47
CA ARG A 148 3.01 16.00 -3.10
C ARG A 148 2.98 15.63 -1.61
N SER A 149 2.65 16.55 -0.72
CA SER A 149 2.57 16.27 0.73
C SER A 149 1.45 15.30 1.09
N ILE A 150 0.36 15.28 0.31
CA ILE A 150 -0.74 14.34 0.51
C ILE A 150 -0.28 12.90 0.19
N TYR A 151 0.32 12.70 -0.98
CA TYR A 151 0.81 11.38 -1.39
C TYR A 151 1.96 10.87 -0.50
N ARG A 152 2.81 11.78 -0.02
CA ARG A 152 3.88 11.49 0.94
C ARG A 152 3.36 10.78 2.19
N THR A 153 2.15 11.11 2.66
CA THR A 153 1.52 10.49 3.84
C THR A 153 1.53 8.96 3.75
N GLN A 154 1.42 8.37 2.54
CA GLN A 154 1.45 6.92 2.37
C GLN A 154 2.83 6.32 2.67
N VAL A 155 3.91 7.07 2.48
CA VAL A 155 5.28 6.63 2.82
C VAL A 155 5.57 6.86 4.30
N ASP A 156 5.14 7.99 4.85
CA ASP A 156 5.34 8.35 6.27
C ASP A 156 4.71 7.35 7.25
N VAL A 157 3.69 6.60 6.81
CA VAL A 157 3.03 5.58 7.64
C VAL A 157 3.57 4.16 7.44
N VAL A 158 4.59 3.97 6.61
CA VAL A 158 5.25 2.66 6.48
C VAL A 158 5.98 2.30 7.77
N LEU A 159 5.84 1.05 8.21
CA LEU A 159 6.59 0.55 9.36
C LEU A 159 8.10 0.55 9.06
N PRO A 160 8.98 0.76 10.05
CA PRO A 160 10.43 0.60 9.86
C PRO A 160 10.84 -0.79 9.37
N SER A 161 10.03 -1.81 9.66
CA SER A 161 10.19 -3.18 9.13
C SER A 161 9.36 -3.44 7.85
N GLY A 162 8.74 -2.41 7.32
CA GLY A 162 7.86 -2.48 6.14
C GLY A 162 8.53 -1.99 4.86
N TYR A 163 7.73 -1.78 3.82
CA TYR A 163 8.22 -1.48 2.48
C TYR A 163 7.42 -0.35 1.82
N ALA A 164 8.13 0.58 1.19
CA ALA A 164 7.53 1.50 0.23
C ALA A 164 7.73 0.95 -1.20
N VAL A 165 6.64 0.76 -1.93
CA VAL A 165 6.64 0.34 -3.33
C VAL A 165 6.39 1.57 -4.20
N LEU A 166 7.41 2.02 -4.91
CA LEU A 166 7.44 3.31 -5.59
C LEU A 166 7.75 3.18 -7.08
N ASN A 167 7.09 4.00 -7.90
CA ASN A 167 7.35 4.05 -9.34
C ASN A 167 8.65 4.82 -9.63
N ALA A 168 9.68 4.11 -10.10
CA ALA A 168 10.98 4.73 -10.42
C ALA A 168 10.95 5.63 -11.66
N ALA A 169 9.97 5.42 -12.56
CA ALA A 169 9.81 6.25 -13.76
C ALA A 169 9.12 7.60 -13.49
N ASP A 170 8.52 7.77 -12.32
CA ASP A 170 7.91 9.02 -11.88
C ASP A 170 8.86 9.72 -10.90
N PRO A 171 9.49 10.83 -11.29
CA PRO A 171 10.47 11.51 -10.44
C PRO A 171 9.89 11.98 -9.10
N LEU A 172 8.62 12.45 -9.08
CA LEU A 172 7.96 12.91 -7.85
C LEU A 172 7.74 11.76 -6.87
N VAL A 173 7.41 10.57 -7.39
CA VAL A 173 7.25 9.36 -6.56
C VAL A 173 8.60 8.81 -6.13
N ALA A 174 9.59 8.78 -7.03
CA ALA A 174 10.92 8.25 -6.74
C ALA A 174 11.64 9.02 -5.62
N ASP A 175 11.42 10.33 -5.51
CA ASP A 175 11.98 11.17 -4.46
C ASP A 175 11.48 10.82 -3.05
N PHE A 176 10.32 10.18 -2.92
CA PHE A 176 9.82 9.73 -1.62
C PHE A 176 10.65 8.58 -1.00
N ALA A 177 11.52 7.96 -1.78
CA ALA A 177 12.39 6.89 -1.29
C ALA A 177 13.27 7.33 -0.11
N GLU A 178 13.67 8.61 -0.06
CA GLU A 178 14.50 9.18 1.00
C GLU A 178 13.72 9.44 2.30
N LEU A 179 12.39 9.40 2.24
CA LEU A 179 11.50 9.69 3.37
C LEU A 179 10.97 8.42 4.05
N CYS A 180 11.23 7.24 3.46
CA CYS A 180 10.72 5.98 3.98
C CYS A 180 11.57 5.47 5.14
N ASP A 181 10.94 5.22 6.30
CA ASP A 181 11.59 4.60 7.46
C ASP A 181 11.93 3.11 7.22
N GLY A 182 11.21 2.45 6.30
CA GLY A 182 11.41 1.06 5.92
C GLY A 182 12.26 0.89 4.66
N GLU A 183 12.19 -0.29 4.05
CA GLU A 183 12.87 -0.54 2.78
C GLU A 183 12.05 -0.01 1.59
N VAL A 184 12.74 0.33 0.50
CA VAL A 184 12.11 0.74 -0.77
C VAL A 184 12.27 -0.35 -1.81
N ILE A 185 11.17 -0.69 -2.49
CA ILE A 185 11.16 -1.53 -3.68
C ILE A 185 10.69 -0.64 -4.85
N PHE A 186 11.58 -0.36 -5.77
CA PHE A 186 11.20 0.36 -6.99
C PHE A 186 10.58 -0.56 -8.02
N PHE A 187 9.60 -0.03 -8.77
CA PHE A 187 9.09 -0.70 -9.95
C PHE A 187 9.08 0.25 -11.15
N THR A 188 9.33 -0.28 -12.34
CA THR A 188 9.15 0.42 -13.63
C THR A 188 9.12 -0.56 -14.79
N ALA A 189 8.36 -0.24 -15.83
CA ALA A 189 8.37 -0.97 -17.09
C ALA A 189 9.60 -0.62 -17.97
N ASP A 190 10.30 0.46 -17.66
CA ASP A 190 11.48 0.91 -18.38
C ASP A 190 12.76 0.33 -17.73
N PRO A 191 13.41 -0.66 -18.36
CA PRO A 191 14.64 -1.24 -17.82
C PRO A 191 15.84 -0.29 -17.89
N SER A 192 15.76 0.81 -18.68
CA SER A 192 16.80 1.83 -18.80
C SER A 192 16.71 2.94 -17.76
N CYS A 193 15.73 2.88 -16.84
CA CYS A 193 15.53 3.87 -15.81
C CYS A 193 16.77 3.97 -14.90
N LEU A 194 17.44 5.13 -14.91
CA LEU A 194 18.67 5.38 -14.15
C LEU A 194 18.45 5.21 -12.64
N LYS A 195 17.33 5.70 -12.11
CA LYS A 195 17.00 5.58 -10.67
C LYS A 195 16.91 4.11 -10.25
N LEU A 196 16.33 3.25 -11.09
CA LEU A 196 16.27 1.80 -10.83
C LEU A 196 17.67 1.16 -10.94
N ALA A 197 18.48 1.57 -11.91
CA ALA A 197 19.86 1.05 -12.07
C ALA A 197 20.74 1.39 -10.86
N GLU A 198 20.69 2.63 -10.37
CA GLU A 198 21.39 3.05 -9.15
C GLU A 198 20.91 2.26 -7.91
N HIS A 199 19.60 2.02 -7.81
CA HIS A 199 19.01 1.24 -6.73
C HIS A 199 19.51 -0.22 -6.71
N PHE A 200 19.63 -0.84 -7.88
CA PHE A 200 20.21 -2.17 -8.02
C PHE A 200 21.71 -2.17 -7.69
N ALA A 201 22.46 -1.14 -8.14
CA ALA A 201 23.89 -1.01 -7.80
C ALA A 201 24.11 -0.89 -6.29
N ALA A 202 23.13 -0.32 -5.55
CA ALA A 202 23.14 -0.28 -4.09
C ALA A 202 22.68 -1.60 -3.40
N GLY A 203 22.49 -2.69 -4.16
CA GLY A 203 22.08 -3.99 -3.62
C GLY A 203 20.60 -4.09 -3.24
N LYS A 204 19.79 -3.13 -3.62
CA LYS A 204 18.37 -3.04 -3.23
C LYS A 204 17.43 -3.78 -4.19
N ARG A 205 16.17 -3.93 -3.78
CA ARG A 205 15.14 -4.69 -4.50
C ARG A 205 14.34 -3.83 -5.48
N GLY A 206 14.03 -4.39 -6.64
CA GLY A 206 13.14 -3.74 -7.61
C GLY A 206 12.49 -4.73 -8.56
N VAL A 207 11.42 -4.27 -9.22
CA VAL A 207 10.63 -5.04 -10.17
C VAL A 207 10.59 -4.32 -11.51
N THR A 208 10.94 -5.03 -12.58
CA THR A 208 10.98 -4.46 -13.93
C THR A 208 10.60 -5.49 -14.99
N VAL A 209 10.69 -5.08 -16.25
CA VAL A 209 10.48 -5.95 -17.42
C VAL A 209 11.79 -6.08 -18.18
N SER A 210 12.20 -7.31 -18.49
CA SER A 210 13.29 -7.61 -19.41
C SER A 210 12.88 -8.77 -20.31
N ASP A 211 13.18 -8.68 -21.61
CA ASP A 211 12.85 -9.70 -22.61
C ASP A 211 11.36 -10.14 -22.57
N GLY A 212 10.46 -9.20 -22.32
CA GLY A 212 9.02 -9.46 -22.21
C GLY A 212 8.60 -10.29 -21.01
N ARG A 213 9.45 -10.38 -19.97
CA ARG A 213 9.19 -11.07 -18.69
C ARG A 213 9.22 -10.08 -17.52
N ILE A 214 8.42 -10.36 -16.51
CA ILE A 214 8.51 -9.68 -15.22
C ILE A 214 9.71 -10.25 -14.46
N ILE A 215 10.55 -9.35 -13.98
CA ILE A 215 11.80 -9.66 -13.30
C ILE A 215 11.76 -9.06 -11.88
N LEU A 216 12.02 -9.90 -10.87
CA LEU A 216 12.39 -9.46 -9.54
C LEU A 216 13.90 -9.42 -9.45
N ARG A 217 14.47 -8.33 -8.98
CA ARG A 217 15.92 -8.20 -8.86
C ARG A 217 16.32 -7.63 -7.51
N THR A 218 17.36 -8.22 -6.91
CA THR A 218 18.02 -7.73 -5.70
C THR A 218 19.50 -7.57 -6.01
N GLY A 219 19.96 -6.33 -6.13
CA GLY A 219 21.34 -6.08 -6.54
C GLY A 219 21.68 -6.77 -7.88
N GLY A 220 22.56 -7.76 -7.84
CA GLY A 220 22.95 -8.58 -8.99
C GLY A 220 22.06 -9.80 -9.25
N ASP A 221 21.30 -10.25 -8.25
CA ASP A 221 20.48 -11.46 -8.34
C ASP A 221 19.14 -11.20 -9.04
N GLU A 222 18.75 -12.07 -9.97
CA GLU A 222 17.56 -11.93 -10.79
C GLU A 222 16.68 -13.17 -10.71
N ILE A 223 15.36 -12.97 -10.50
CA ILE A 223 14.34 -14.00 -10.57
C ILE A 223 13.38 -13.65 -11.72
N ARG A 224 13.28 -14.54 -12.70
CA ARG A 224 12.34 -14.41 -13.82
C ARG A 224 11.01 -15.03 -13.46
N LEU A 225 9.96 -14.21 -13.27
CA LEU A 225 8.64 -14.72 -12.90
C LEU A 225 7.89 -15.33 -14.09
N CYS A 226 7.23 -14.49 -14.88
CA CYS A 226 6.37 -14.92 -15.96
C CYS A 226 6.52 -13.98 -17.18
N ARG A 227 5.98 -14.39 -18.33
CA ARG A 227 5.88 -13.50 -19.49
C ARG A 227 4.74 -12.51 -19.29
N LEU A 228 4.93 -11.27 -19.73
CA LEU A 228 3.88 -10.26 -19.73
C LEU A 228 2.61 -10.72 -20.45
N GLY A 229 2.76 -11.48 -21.55
CA GLY A 229 1.64 -12.01 -22.30
C GLY A 229 0.81 -13.08 -21.57
N ASP A 230 1.35 -13.68 -20.50
CA ASP A 230 0.66 -14.68 -19.69
C ASP A 230 -0.19 -14.00 -18.57
N VAL A 231 -0.05 -12.68 -18.39
CA VAL A 231 -0.82 -11.91 -17.40
C VAL A 231 -2.13 -11.44 -18.04
N PRO A 232 -3.30 -11.95 -17.61
CA PRO A 232 -4.58 -11.68 -18.28
C PRO A 232 -4.95 -10.20 -18.36
N LEU A 233 -4.54 -9.41 -17.37
CA LEU A 233 -4.83 -7.98 -17.27
C LEU A 233 -4.07 -7.10 -18.26
N ILE A 234 -2.90 -7.55 -18.74
CA ILE A 234 -2.08 -6.76 -19.67
C ILE A 234 -2.66 -6.74 -21.09
N GLY A 235 -3.56 -7.66 -21.40
CA GLY A 235 -4.24 -7.70 -22.69
C GLY A 235 -3.31 -7.70 -23.91
N LYS A 236 -3.89 -7.69 -25.11
CA LYS A 236 -3.12 -7.65 -26.36
C LYS A 236 -2.44 -6.29 -26.63
N ALA A 237 -3.03 -5.21 -26.10
CA ALA A 237 -2.55 -3.84 -26.35
C ALA A 237 -1.30 -3.48 -25.52
N LYS A 238 -0.98 -4.23 -24.46
CA LYS A 238 0.20 -4.03 -23.59
C LYS A 238 0.38 -2.56 -23.19
N LYS A 239 -0.68 -1.92 -22.70
CA LYS A 239 -0.61 -0.52 -22.28
C LYS A 239 0.42 -0.36 -21.15
N ALA A 240 1.22 0.69 -21.21
CA ALA A 240 2.27 0.96 -20.22
C ALA A 240 1.71 1.06 -18.79
N GLU A 241 0.52 1.67 -18.63
CA GLU A 241 -0.17 1.78 -17.35
C GLU A 241 -0.56 0.42 -16.76
N ASP A 242 -1.09 -0.50 -17.59
CA ASP A 242 -1.47 -1.84 -17.14
C ASP A 242 -0.23 -2.64 -16.70
N ILE A 243 0.89 -2.47 -17.41
CA ILE A 243 2.16 -3.09 -17.05
C ILE A 243 2.64 -2.52 -15.71
N ALA A 244 2.67 -1.19 -15.56
CA ALA A 244 3.08 -0.55 -14.30
C ALA A 244 2.23 -1.00 -13.11
N ASN A 245 0.91 -1.09 -13.28
CA ASN A 245 -0.01 -1.58 -12.25
C ASN A 245 0.31 -3.03 -11.83
N VAL A 246 0.61 -3.89 -12.78
CA VAL A 246 1.02 -5.28 -12.50
C VAL A 246 2.34 -5.32 -11.75
N LEU A 247 3.34 -4.53 -12.19
CA LEU A 247 4.64 -4.48 -11.52
C LEU A 247 4.54 -3.96 -10.09
N ALA A 248 3.70 -2.93 -9.85
CA ALA A 248 3.42 -2.43 -8.50
C ALA A 248 2.81 -3.51 -7.60
N ALA A 249 1.83 -4.27 -8.13
CA ALA A 249 1.19 -5.35 -7.38
C ALA A 249 2.15 -6.51 -7.09
N VAL A 250 3.00 -6.87 -8.06
CA VAL A 250 4.05 -7.90 -7.89
C VAL A 250 5.06 -7.45 -6.83
N ALA A 251 5.51 -6.18 -6.88
CA ALA A 251 6.42 -5.63 -5.88
C ALA A 251 5.82 -5.67 -4.46
N ALA A 252 4.54 -5.31 -4.32
CA ALA A 252 3.85 -5.37 -3.04
C ALA A 252 3.66 -6.81 -2.54
N GLY A 253 3.34 -7.75 -3.44
CA GLY A 253 3.29 -9.18 -3.11
C GLY A 253 4.65 -9.69 -2.64
N TRP A 254 5.73 -9.35 -3.35
CA TRP A 254 7.09 -9.72 -2.97
C TRP A 254 7.55 -9.11 -1.64
N ALA A 255 7.04 -7.93 -1.27
CA ALA A 255 7.29 -7.29 0.00
C ALA A 255 6.67 -8.07 1.19
N LEU A 256 5.61 -8.79 0.94
CA LEU A 256 4.85 -9.53 1.96
C LEU A 256 5.29 -11.01 2.11
N GLY A 257 6.07 -11.55 1.16
CA GLY A 257 6.63 -12.90 1.16
C GLY A 257 6.00 -13.76 0.08
#